data_edb17313dc67a77e867a1873f78080f0
#
_entry.id   edb17313dc67a77e867a1873f78080f0
#
_cell.length_a   1.000
_cell.length_b   1.000
_cell.length_c   1.000
_cell.angle_alpha   90.00
_cell.angle_beta   90.00
_cell.angle_gamma   90.00
#
_symmetry.space_group_name_H-M   'P 1'
#
loop_
_entity.id
_entity.type
_entity.pdbx_description
1 polymer ?
#
loop_
_entity_poly.entity_id
_entity_poly.type
_entity_poly.pdbx_seq_one_letter_code
_entity_poly.pdbx_strand_id
1 'polypeptide(L)'
;MPELADNLHFSEKVEKLKPSGIRIFDNKVSEIPNIIKLTLGEPDLNTPEHVKKAAVKSIEENDSHYAPQKGKKELLEAISRFLDKTIHVKYDPKSEIVATVGATEAINAAIFALFNPEDKILVPTPVFSLYWPVANLAGVQYSLVNTASDDFKLTAEKLEEVVKNDPTIKGVILNYPTNPTGVEYTHEEIKQLAKIVEKYNLYVITDEIYSSLTYGAEHYSIATEIPERTLYISGLSKSHAMTGYRLGYIAGPKKVMDQISKVHGLMVTTTTDSSQAAAIEALTNGIKDSEEYKKIYQKRRDFVVNELSKMGVEFVKPQGAFYIFAKIPEKYGTDDMQFALDLAFKKKVGVTPGSAFGPGGEGYIRLSYASSDEALQVALKRIGEFLKEGNEE
;
A
#
# COMPACT_ATOMS: atom_id res chain seq x y z
N MET A 1 15.66 -32.10 14.45
CA MET A 1 14.42 -31.29 14.40
C MET A 1 13.28 -32.26 14.07
N PRO A 2 12.07 -32.06 14.58
CA PRO A 2 10.95 -32.91 14.18
C PRO A 2 10.69 -32.76 12.68
N GLU A 3 10.62 -33.85 11.96
CA GLU A 3 10.28 -33.90 10.55
C GLU A 3 8.80 -34.16 10.37
N LEU A 4 8.20 -33.63 9.29
CA LEU A 4 6.82 -33.92 8.95
C LEU A 4 6.66 -35.40 8.60
N ALA A 5 5.59 -36.06 9.07
CA ALA A 5 5.30 -37.42 8.67
C ALA A 5 4.93 -37.51 7.16
N ASP A 6 5.40 -38.53 6.48
CA ASP A 6 5.35 -38.69 5.01
C ASP A 6 3.95 -38.63 4.38
N ASN A 7 2.90 -38.87 5.17
CA ASN A 7 1.51 -38.91 4.70
C ASN A 7 0.71 -37.62 5.01
N LEU A 8 1.35 -36.56 5.49
CA LEU A 8 0.71 -35.30 5.73
C LEU A 8 0.91 -34.35 4.54
N HIS A 9 -0.10 -33.55 4.25
CA HIS A 9 -0.09 -32.59 3.13
C HIS A 9 -0.45 -31.18 3.60
N PHE A 10 -0.06 -30.22 2.81
CA PHE A 10 -0.42 -28.81 3.02
C PHE A 10 -1.70 -28.45 2.25
N SER A 11 -2.26 -27.28 2.54
CA SER A 11 -3.33 -26.73 1.72
C SER A 11 -2.80 -26.36 0.32
N GLU A 12 -3.43 -26.89 -0.73
CA GLU A 12 -3.05 -26.57 -2.11
C GLU A 12 -3.03 -25.07 -2.42
N LYS A 13 -3.92 -24.30 -1.80
CA LYS A 13 -3.94 -22.84 -1.96
C LYS A 13 -2.68 -22.18 -1.41
N VAL A 14 -2.13 -22.73 -0.32
CA VAL A 14 -0.91 -22.21 0.31
C VAL A 14 0.31 -22.66 -0.48
N GLU A 15 0.36 -23.88 -0.98
CA GLU A 15 1.46 -24.39 -1.81
C GLU A 15 1.63 -23.60 -3.12
N LYS A 16 0.52 -23.11 -3.67
CA LYS A 16 0.53 -22.25 -4.87
C LYS A 16 1.06 -20.83 -4.61
N LEU A 17 1.18 -20.40 -3.35
CA LEU A 17 1.72 -19.07 -3.03
C LEU A 17 3.22 -19.04 -3.25
N LYS A 18 3.66 -18.05 -4.03
CA LYS A 18 5.08 -17.75 -4.16
C LYS A 18 5.51 -16.76 -3.08
N PRO A 19 6.70 -16.90 -2.50
CA PRO A 19 7.25 -15.89 -1.62
C PRO A 19 7.28 -14.53 -2.33
N SER A 20 7.00 -13.45 -1.59
CA SER A 20 7.08 -12.09 -2.14
C SER A 20 8.47 -11.81 -2.71
N GLY A 21 8.55 -11.31 -3.95
CA GLY A 21 9.81 -10.90 -4.59
C GLY A 21 10.60 -9.88 -3.76
N ILE A 22 9.89 -9.00 -3.03
CA ILE A 22 10.50 -8.06 -2.09
C ILE A 22 11.25 -8.80 -0.97
N ARG A 23 10.64 -9.84 -0.37
CA ARG A 23 11.28 -10.63 0.69
C ARG A 23 12.42 -11.50 0.15
N ILE A 24 12.25 -12.05 -1.05
CA ILE A 24 13.33 -12.84 -1.71
C ILE A 24 14.56 -11.97 -1.87
N PHE A 25 14.41 -10.76 -2.38
CA PHE A 25 15.52 -9.82 -2.54
C PHE A 25 16.11 -9.42 -1.18
N ASP A 26 15.29 -9.00 -0.21
CA ASP A 26 15.75 -8.55 1.08
C ASP A 26 16.53 -9.62 1.84
N ASN A 27 16.11 -10.90 1.76
CA ASN A 27 16.84 -12.02 2.33
C ASN A 27 18.21 -12.21 1.67
N LYS A 28 18.33 -12.05 0.34
CA LYS A 28 19.62 -12.19 -0.38
C LYS A 28 20.64 -11.12 0.00
N VAL A 29 20.18 -9.92 0.35
CA VAL A 29 21.07 -8.79 0.63
C VAL A 29 21.21 -8.48 2.12
N SER A 30 20.46 -9.17 2.99
CA SER A 30 20.43 -8.90 4.44
C SER A 30 21.80 -9.05 5.12
N GLU A 31 22.66 -9.93 4.61
CA GLU A 31 23.99 -10.21 5.16
C GLU A 31 25.09 -9.27 4.65
N ILE A 32 24.78 -8.37 3.72
CA ILE A 32 25.77 -7.43 3.19
C ILE A 32 26.12 -6.37 4.23
N PRO A 33 27.39 -6.30 4.72
CA PRO A 33 27.75 -5.33 5.74
C PRO A 33 27.59 -3.89 5.26
N ASN A 34 26.97 -3.04 6.10
CA ASN A 34 26.79 -1.60 5.84
C ASN A 34 26.02 -1.29 4.54
N ILE A 35 25.12 -2.17 4.13
CA ILE A 35 24.20 -1.89 3.02
C ILE A 35 23.19 -0.80 3.43
N ILE A 36 22.97 0.17 2.53
CA ILE A 36 21.90 1.15 2.67
C ILE A 36 20.68 0.57 1.98
N LYS A 37 19.63 0.26 2.74
CA LYS A 37 18.40 -0.33 2.22
C LYS A 37 17.38 0.75 1.88
N LEU A 38 17.18 1.00 0.59
CA LEU A 38 16.05 1.77 0.05
C LEU A 38 14.88 0.85 -0.36
N THR A 39 14.81 -0.34 0.24
CA THR A 39 13.77 -1.36 0.00
C THR A 39 12.57 -1.21 0.91
N LEU A 40 12.72 -0.51 2.04
CA LEU A 40 11.72 -0.48 3.09
C LEU A 40 10.45 0.28 2.66
N GLY A 41 9.31 -0.32 2.90
CA GLY A 41 8.00 0.26 2.69
C GLY A 41 7.39 0.84 3.96
N GLU A 42 8.22 1.45 4.84
CA GLU A 42 7.79 2.04 6.10
C GLU A 42 8.47 3.38 6.37
N PRO A 43 7.81 4.29 7.12
CA PRO A 43 8.43 5.52 7.59
C PRO A 43 9.68 5.26 8.43
N ASP A 44 10.73 6.06 8.21
CA ASP A 44 11.92 6.12 9.06
C ASP A 44 11.74 7.08 10.26
N LEU A 45 10.68 7.84 10.26
CA LEU A 45 10.30 8.77 11.33
C LEU A 45 9.69 8.01 12.51
N ASN A 46 9.81 8.58 13.70
CA ASN A 46 9.20 8.01 14.89
C ASN A 46 7.71 8.38 14.99
N THR A 47 6.90 7.51 15.57
CA THR A 47 5.54 7.84 15.99
C THR A 47 5.56 9.09 16.90
N PRO A 48 4.66 10.07 16.72
CA PRO A 48 4.61 11.28 17.54
C PRO A 48 4.52 10.99 19.04
N GLU A 49 5.18 11.81 19.86
CA GLU A 49 5.34 11.54 21.30
C GLU A 49 4.01 11.48 22.04
N HIS A 50 3.05 12.37 21.72
CA HIS A 50 1.73 12.36 22.35
C HIS A 50 0.93 11.12 21.98
N VAL A 51 1.10 10.58 20.77
CA VAL A 51 0.48 9.34 20.31
C VAL A 51 1.04 8.13 21.07
N LYS A 52 2.37 8.07 21.29
CA LYS A 52 2.99 7.04 22.13
C LYS A 52 2.48 7.10 23.57
N LYS A 53 2.38 8.31 24.15
CA LYS A 53 1.84 8.52 25.48
C LYS A 53 0.40 8.04 25.64
N ALA A 54 -0.44 8.22 24.64
CA ALA A 54 -1.80 7.72 24.64
C ALA A 54 -1.85 6.17 24.73
N ALA A 55 -0.97 5.49 23.99
CA ALA A 55 -0.84 4.03 24.06
C ALA A 55 -0.37 3.56 25.46
N VAL A 56 0.66 4.22 26.02
CA VAL A 56 1.18 3.91 27.36
C VAL A 56 0.11 4.12 28.41
N LYS A 57 -0.61 5.23 28.36
CA LYS A 57 -1.71 5.53 29.28
C LYS A 57 -2.79 4.46 29.25
N SER A 58 -3.21 3.97 28.09
CA SER A 58 -4.18 2.88 27.96
C SER A 58 -3.72 1.62 28.72
N ILE A 59 -2.43 1.27 28.64
CA ILE A 59 -1.85 0.14 29.35
C ILE A 59 -1.84 0.38 30.88
N GLU A 60 -1.43 1.58 31.33
CA GLU A 60 -1.37 1.95 32.74
C GLU A 60 -2.76 2.01 33.40
N GLU A 61 -3.79 2.37 32.64
CA GLU A 61 -5.19 2.39 33.09
C GLU A 61 -5.87 1.01 33.05
N ASN A 62 -5.13 -0.05 32.74
CA ASN A 62 -5.63 -1.43 32.64
C ASN A 62 -6.71 -1.62 31.57
N ASP A 63 -6.62 -0.90 30.46
CA ASP A 63 -7.46 -1.08 29.30
C ASP A 63 -7.00 -2.35 28.53
N SER A 64 -7.39 -3.53 29.03
CA SER A 64 -6.83 -4.83 28.64
C SER A 64 -7.89 -5.92 28.43
N HIS A 65 -9.15 -5.53 28.30
CA HIS A 65 -10.25 -6.42 28.00
C HIS A 65 -10.70 -6.26 26.54
N TYR A 66 -11.48 -7.22 26.02
CA TYR A 66 -11.97 -7.13 24.65
C TYR A 66 -12.73 -5.84 24.40
N ALA A 67 -12.22 -5.03 23.50
CA ALA A 67 -12.96 -3.91 22.93
C ALA A 67 -14.17 -4.39 22.10
N PRO A 68 -15.13 -3.52 21.79
CA PRO A 68 -16.17 -3.83 20.81
C PRO A 68 -15.57 -4.29 19.49
N GLN A 69 -16.18 -5.30 18.86
CA GLN A 69 -15.65 -5.96 17.66
C GLN A 69 -15.25 -4.98 16.56
N LYS A 70 -16.06 -3.98 16.23
CA LYS A 70 -15.76 -2.98 15.18
C LYS A 70 -14.71 -1.95 15.62
N GLY A 71 -14.34 -1.90 16.89
CA GLY A 71 -13.50 -0.90 17.54
C GLY A 71 -14.24 -0.06 18.58
N LYS A 72 -13.50 0.66 19.40
CA LYS A 72 -14.05 1.57 20.42
C LYS A 72 -14.84 2.69 19.75
N LYS A 73 -15.93 3.12 20.37
CA LYS A 73 -16.82 4.18 19.86
C LYS A 73 -16.02 5.45 19.52
N GLU A 74 -15.12 5.86 20.41
CA GLU A 74 -14.31 7.06 20.26
C GLU A 74 -13.38 6.97 19.04
N LEU A 75 -12.84 5.77 18.74
CA LEU A 75 -12.04 5.53 17.55
C LEU A 75 -12.87 5.64 16.28
N LEU A 76 -14.03 4.98 16.23
CA LEU A 76 -14.90 5.01 15.05
C LEU A 76 -15.40 6.44 14.76
N GLU A 77 -15.73 7.20 15.80
CA GLU A 77 -16.08 8.62 15.68
C GLU A 77 -14.89 9.47 15.20
N ALA A 78 -13.67 9.20 15.67
CA ALA A 78 -12.47 9.90 15.21
C ALA A 78 -12.18 9.59 13.73
N ILE A 79 -12.32 8.34 13.30
CA ILE A 79 -12.17 7.94 11.88
C ILE A 79 -13.25 8.65 11.03
N SER A 80 -14.52 8.63 11.46
CA SER A 80 -15.60 9.29 10.71
C SER A 80 -15.35 10.79 10.52
N ARG A 81 -14.93 11.51 11.58
CA ARG A 81 -14.57 12.92 11.48
C ARG A 81 -13.36 13.17 10.59
N PHE A 82 -12.37 12.29 10.64
CA PHE A 82 -11.17 12.38 9.80
C PHE A 82 -11.52 12.22 8.31
N LEU A 83 -12.34 11.22 7.97
CA LEU A 83 -12.78 10.99 6.59
C LEU A 83 -13.65 12.12 6.04
N ASP A 84 -14.60 12.62 6.85
CA ASP A 84 -15.42 13.79 6.47
C ASP A 84 -14.54 15.02 6.15
N LYS A 85 -13.46 15.23 6.92
CA LYS A 85 -12.52 16.33 6.71
C LYS A 85 -11.60 16.13 5.50
N THR A 86 -11.12 14.91 5.24
CA THR A 86 -10.02 14.65 4.29
C THR A 86 -10.49 14.19 2.92
N ILE A 87 -11.59 13.46 2.84
CA ILE A 87 -12.15 12.96 1.57
C ILE A 87 -13.60 13.40 1.35
N HIS A 88 -14.16 14.22 2.26
CA HIS A 88 -15.51 14.77 2.18
C HIS A 88 -16.61 13.70 2.11
N VAL A 89 -16.37 12.51 2.68
CA VAL A 89 -17.36 11.44 2.82
C VAL A 89 -17.60 11.17 4.30
N LYS A 90 -18.84 11.32 4.72
CA LYS A 90 -19.26 11.09 6.10
C LYS A 90 -19.85 9.70 6.25
N TYR A 91 -19.12 8.82 6.89
CA TYR A 91 -19.57 7.48 7.24
C TYR A 91 -20.18 7.47 8.66
N ASP A 92 -21.26 6.71 8.86
CA ASP A 92 -21.81 6.47 10.20
C ASP A 92 -20.85 5.60 11.03
N PRO A 93 -20.31 6.13 12.15
CA PRO A 93 -19.33 5.40 12.95
C PRO A 93 -19.89 4.10 13.56
N LYS A 94 -21.22 3.97 13.72
CA LYS A 94 -21.83 2.78 14.30
C LYS A 94 -21.97 1.63 13.32
N SER A 95 -22.16 1.94 12.03
CA SER A 95 -22.58 0.93 11.05
C SER A 95 -21.69 0.82 9.83
N GLU A 96 -20.92 1.85 9.50
CA GLU A 96 -20.20 1.97 8.22
C GLU A 96 -18.67 1.98 8.36
N ILE A 97 -18.14 1.76 9.57
CA ILE A 97 -16.70 1.73 9.83
C ILE A 97 -16.35 0.48 10.67
N VAL A 98 -15.20 -0.13 10.35
CA VAL A 98 -14.55 -1.17 11.16
C VAL A 98 -13.07 -0.83 11.29
N ALA A 99 -12.56 -0.78 12.52
CA ALA A 99 -11.13 -0.70 12.79
C ALA A 99 -10.50 -2.09 12.61
N THR A 100 -9.36 -2.15 11.95
CA THR A 100 -8.72 -3.41 11.52
C THR A 100 -7.26 -3.49 11.95
N VAL A 101 -6.71 -4.70 11.99
CA VAL A 101 -5.28 -4.95 12.27
C VAL A 101 -4.42 -4.55 11.05
N GLY A 102 -4.38 -3.24 10.79
CA GLY A 102 -3.79 -2.62 9.61
C GLY A 102 -4.66 -2.79 8.36
N ALA A 103 -4.31 -2.07 7.30
CA ALA A 103 -4.95 -2.17 5.99
C ALA A 103 -4.87 -3.60 5.40
N THR A 104 -3.86 -4.36 5.77
CA THR A 104 -3.71 -5.76 5.34
C THR A 104 -4.92 -6.61 5.74
N GLU A 105 -5.37 -6.52 6.99
CA GLU A 105 -6.58 -7.24 7.42
C GLU A 105 -7.82 -6.72 6.72
N ALA A 106 -7.95 -5.39 6.56
CA ALA A 106 -9.07 -4.77 5.86
C ALA A 106 -9.24 -5.32 4.44
N ILE A 107 -8.13 -5.45 3.68
CA ILE A 107 -8.11 -6.04 2.33
C ILE A 107 -8.55 -7.50 2.36
N ASN A 108 -8.01 -8.29 3.30
CA ASN A 108 -8.40 -9.69 3.48
C ASN A 108 -9.91 -9.79 3.76
N ALA A 109 -10.39 -9.06 4.77
CA ALA A 109 -11.79 -9.10 5.17
C ALA A 109 -12.74 -8.67 4.02
N ALA A 110 -12.36 -7.67 3.23
CA ALA A 110 -13.13 -7.23 2.08
C ALA A 110 -13.21 -8.32 0.99
N ILE A 111 -12.08 -8.92 0.62
CA ILE A 111 -12.05 -9.95 -0.42
C ILE A 111 -12.85 -11.18 0.02
N PHE A 112 -12.64 -11.66 1.25
CA PHE A 112 -13.37 -12.83 1.77
C PHE A 112 -14.87 -12.59 1.94
N ALA A 113 -15.29 -11.35 2.19
CA ALA A 113 -16.70 -11.03 2.42
C ALA A 113 -17.50 -10.82 1.14
N LEU A 114 -16.87 -10.42 0.03
CA LEU A 114 -17.56 -9.90 -1.15
C LEU A 114 -17.54 -10.79 -2.37
N PHE A 115 -16.55 -11.68 -2.52
CA PHE A 115 -16.35 -12.40 -3.76
C PHE A 115 -16.48 -13.91 -3.56
N ASN A 116 -17.12 -14.56 -4.53
CA ASN A 116 -17.24 -16.01 -4.64
C ASN A 116 -16.09 -16.59 -5.49
N PRO A 117 -15.87 -17.90 -5.47
CA PRO A 117 -14.80 -18.55 -6.25
C PRO A 117 -14.89 -18.31 -7.78
N GLU A 118 -16.09 -18.11 -8.30
CA GLU A 118 -16.36 -17.81 -9.72
C GLU A 118 -16.18 -16.33 -10.08
N ASP A 119 -16.14 -15.45 -9.08
CA ASP A 119 -15.93 -14.02 -9.30
C ASP A 119 -14.46 -13.73 -9.55
N LYS A 120 -14.21 -12.64 -10.28
CA LYS A 120 -12.87 -12.15 -10.56
C LYS A 120 -12.68 -10.72 -10.08
N ILE A 121 -11.48 -10.45 -9.54
CA ILE A 121 -11.08 -9.10 -9.12
C ILE A 121 -10.05 -8.58 -10.12
N LEU A 122 -10.26 -7.38 -10.65
CA LEU A 122 -9.27 -6.69 -11.48
C LEU A 122 -8.27 -5.97 -10.58
N VAL A 123 -6.98 -6.19 -10.86
CA VAL A 123 -5.87 -5.56 -10.14
C VAL A 123 -4.93 -4.89 -11.15
N PRO A 124 -4.88 -3.56 -11.19
CA PRO A 124 -3.90 -2.83 -12.00
C PRO A 124 -2.49 -3.09 -11.48
N THR A 125 -1.55 -3.33 -12.37
CA THR A 125 -0.14 -3.56 -12.04
C THR A 125 0.79 -2.66 -12.86
N PRO A 126 2.00 -2.32 -12.34
CA PRO A 126 2.62 -2.76 -11.10
C PRO A 126 1.98 -2.14 -9.85
N VAL A 127 1.79 -2.95 -8.82
CA VAL A 127 1.17 -2.53 -7.55
C VAL A 127 1.66 -3.38 -6.39
N PHE A 128 1.36 -3.00 -5.16
CA PHE A 128 1.72 -3.77 -3.96
C PHE A 128 1.24 -5.22 -4.05
N SER A 129 2.17 -6.16 -3.99
CA SER A 129 1.97 -7.58 -4.28
C SER A 129 1.22 -8.37 -3.19
N LEU A 130 0.28 -7.74 -2.48
CA LEU A 130 -0.59 -8.37 -1.50
C LEU A 130 -1.90 -8.86 -2.13
N TYR A 131 -2.47 -8.12 -3.08
CA TYR A 131 -3.86 -8.26 -3.47
C TYR A 131 -4.20 -9.60 -4.10
N TRP A 132 -3.43 -10.04 -5.10
CA TRP A 132 -3.69 -11.32 -5.78
C TRP A 132 -3.34 -12.56 -4.93
N PRO A 133 -2.32 -12.58 -4.06
CA PRO A 133 -2.15 -13.68 -3.11
C PRO A 133 -3.31 -13.82 -2.13
N VAL A 134 -3.88 -12.72 -1.67
CA VAL A 134 -5.08 -12.74 -0.81
C VAL A 134 -6.29 -13.27 -1.57
N ALA A 135 -6.51 -12.83 -2.82
CA ALA A 135 -7.56 -13.38 -3.67
C ALA A 135 -7.39 -14.91 -3.87
N ASN A 136 -6.16 -15.36 -4.12
CA ASN A 136 -5.86 -16.79 -4.25
C ASN A 136 -6.18 -17.59 -2.96
N LEU A 137 -5.79 -17.07 -1.79
CA LEU A 137 -6.14 -17.68 -0.49
C LEU A 137 -7.64 -17.74 -0.27
N ALA A 138 -8.37 -16.71 -0.64
CA ALA A 138 -9.83 -16.68 -0.58
C ALA A 138 -10.47 -17.64 -1.60
N GLY A 139 -9.72 -18.12 -2.58
CA GLY A 139 -10.22 -18.93 -3.70
C GLY A 139 -10.90 -18.12 -4.78
N VAL A 140 -10.72 -16.80 -4.76
CA VAL A 140 -11.26 -15.84 -5.73
C VAL A 140 -10.28 -15.70 -6.89
N GLN A 141 -10.79 -15.61 -8.10
CA GLN A 141 -9.95 -15.37 -9.28
C GLN A 141 -9.53 -13.90 -9.38
N TYR A 142 -8.49 -13.62 -10.16
CA TYR A 142 -8.02 -12.26 -10.39
C TYR A 142 -7.53 -12.07 -11.83
N SER A 143 -7.59 -10.83 -12.31
CA SER A 143 -7.05 -10.38 -13.58
C SER A 143 -6.04 -9.28 -13.33
N LEU A 144 -4.76 -9.51 -13.66
CA LEU A 144 -3.71 -8.50 -13.57
C LEU A 144 -3.69 -7.69 -14.86
N VAL A 145 -3.81 -6.38 -14.75
CA VAL A 145 -3.86 -5.46 -15.88
C VAL A 145 -2.63 -4.58 -15.87
N ASN A 146 -1.73 -4.79 -16.83
CA ASN A 146 -0.52 -4.00 -16.99
C ASN A 146 -0.86 -2.56 -17.41
N THR A 147 -0.42 -1.59 -16.62
CA THR A 147 -0.67 -0.16 -16.81
C THR A 147 0.59 0.64 -17.17
N ALA A 148 1.72 -0.02 -17.43
CA ALA A 148 2.99 0.66 -17.69
C ALA A 148 2.96 1.57 -18.93
N SER A 149 2.14 1.23 -19.94
CA SER A 149 1.94 2.07 -21.13
C SER A 149 1.13 3.35 -20.86
N ASP A 150 0.46 3.43 -19.73
CA ASP A 150 -0.47 4.49 -19.36
C ASP A 150 0.03 5.25 -18.12
N ASP A 151 1.32 5.50 -18.05
CA ASP A 151 2.00 6.14 -16.92
C ASP A 151 1.70 5.47 -15.55
N PHE A 152 1.54 4.14 -15.57
CA PHE A 152 1.19 3.31 -14.42
C PHE A 152 -0.17 3.62 -13.80
N LYS A 153 -1.13 4.12 -14.59
CA LYS A 153 -2.51 4.38 -14.20
C LYS A 153 -3.47 3.44 -14.91
N LEU A 154 -4.47 2.97 -14.21
CA LEU A 154 -5.61 2.34 -14.87
C LEU A 154 -6.47 3.44 -15.48
N THR A 155 -6.61 3.48 -16.80
CA THR A 155 -7.51 4.42 -17.48
C THR A 155 -8.94 3.85 -17.51
N ALA A 156 -9.93 4.73 -17.69
CA ALA A 156 -11.34 4.33 -17.81
C ALA A 156 -11.54 3.45 -19.06
N GLU A 157 -10.87 3.78 -20.17
CA GLU A 157 -10.92 3.01 -21.42
C GLU A 157 -10.39 1.60 -21.24
N LYS A 158 -9.25 1.46 -20.54
CA LYS A 158 -8.64 0.16 -20.26
C LYS A 158 -9.48 -0.68 -19.28
N LEU A 159 -10.05 -0.04 -18.26
CA LEU A 159 -11.00 -0.69 -17.36
C LEU A 159 -12.22 -1.19 -18.15
N GLU A 160 -12.82 -0.35 -18.98
CA GLU A 160 -14.00 -0.71 -19.78
C GLU A 160 -13.71 -1.85 -20.76
N GLU A 161 -12.58 -1.80 -21.47
CA GLU A 161 -12.15 -2.85 -22.39
C GLU A 161 -12.10 -4.21 -21.68
N VAL A 162 -11.45 -4.28 -20.51
CA VAL A 162 -11.26 -5.53 -19.78
C VAL A 162 -12.58 -6.07 -19.23
N VAL A 163 -13.37 -5.24 -18.55
CA VAL A 163 -14.63 -5.69 -17.93
C VAL A 163 -15.71 -6.04 -18.94
N LYS A 164 -15.72 -5.39 -20.11
CA LYS A 164 -16.62 -5.72 -21.21
C LYS A 164 -16.36 -7.11 -21.78
N ASN A 165 -15.09 -7.52 -21.82
CA ASN A 165 -14.66 -8.80 -22.37
C ASN A 165 -14.68 -9.94 -21.33
N ASP A 166 -14.75 -9.60 -20.04
CA ASP A 166 -14.82 -10.59 -18.94
C ASP A 166 -15.90 -10.22 -17.90
N PRO A 167 -17.15 -10.67 -18.09
CA PRO A 167 -18.25 -10.34 -17.18
C PRO A 167 -18.16 -11.05 -15.82
N THR A 168 -17.19 -11.93 -15.61
CA THR A 168 -16.90 -12.53 -14.29
C THR A 168 -16.19 -11.55 -13.35
N ILE A 169 -15.66 -10.45 -13.87
CA ILE A 169 -15.07 -9.39 -13.03
C ILE A 169 -16.20 -8.68 -12.28
N LYS A 170 -16.11 -8.72 -10.94
CA LYS A 170 -17.11 -8.12 -10.02
C LYS A 170 -16.56 -6.98 -9.19
N GLY A 171 -15.24 -6.78 -9.22
CA GLY A 171 -14.61 -5.70 -8.48
C GLY A 171 -13.26 -5.29 -9.05
N VAL A 172 -12.83 -4.10 -8.66
CA VAL A 172 -11.51 -3.56 -8.96
C VAL A 172 -10.84 -3.11 -7.67
N ILE A 173 -9.53 -3.40 -7.56
CA ILE A 173 -8.70 -2.86 -6.49
C ILE A 173 -7.94 -1.67 -7.04
N LEU A 174 -8.07 -0.52 -6.39
CA LEU A 174 -7.29 0.67 -6.67
C LEU A 174 -6.36 0.94 -5.48
N ASN A 175 -5.12 1.32 -5.76
CA ASN A 175 -4.17 1.79 -4.76
C ASN A 175 -3.52 3.08 -5.26
N TYR A 176 -3.84 4.18 -4.61
CA TYR A 176 -3.26 5.48 -4.93
C TYR A 176 -3.26 6.42 -3.70
N PRO A 177 -2.22 7.23 -3.54
CA PRO A 177 -0.95 7.18 -4.26
C PRO A 177 -0.35 5.77 -4.27
N THR A 178 0.15 5.33 -5.43
CA THR A 178 0.46 3.92 -5.67
C THR A 178 1.82 3.51 -5.07
N ASN A 179 1.89 2.35 -4.47
CA ASN A 179 3.12 1.59 -4.26
C ASN A 179 3.24 0.56 -5.40
N PRO A 180 4.23 0.63 -6.32
CA PRO A 180 5.56 1.24 -6.17
C PRO A 180 5.77 2.61 -6.81
N THR A 181 4.85 3.12 -7.61
CA THR A 181 5.12 4.17 -8.60
C THR A 181 4.99 5.60 -8.04
N GLY A 182 4.25 5.77 -6.94
CA GLY A 182 3.94 7.09 -6.37
C GLY A 182 2.98 7.92 -7.23
N VAL A 183 2.34 7.34 -8.24
CA VAL A 183 1.38 8.05 -9.08
C VAL A 183 0.08 8.33 -8.34
N GLU A 184 -0.54 9.44 -8.69
CA GLU A 184 -1.83 9.91 -8.16
C GLU A 184 -2.78 10.17 -9.33
N TYR A 185 -4.08 10.06 -9.08
CA TYR A 185 -5.11 10.35 -10.07
C TYR A 185 -5.62 11.78 -9.93
N THR A 186 -5.97 12.38 -11.07
CA THR A 186 -6.72 13.64 -11.10
C THR A 186 -8.20 13.39 -10.79
N HIS A 187 -8.92 14.45 -10.39
CA HIS A 187 -10.38 14.38 -10.19
C HIS A 187 -11.11 13.84 -11.42
N GLU A 188 -10.69 14.27 -12.62
CA GLU A 188 -11.33 13.85 -13.86
C GLU A 188 -11.09 12.36 -14.15
N GLU A 189 -9.88 11.86 -13.97
CA GLU A 189 -9.56 10.43 -14.11
C GLU A 189 -10.40 9.57 -13.15
N ILE A 190 -10.54 10.01 -11.88
CA ILE A 190 -11.38 9.31 -10.89
C ILE A 190 -12.86 9.31 -11.31
N LYS A 191 -13.40 10.43 -11.78
CA LYS A 191 -14.78 10.51 -12.27
C LYS A 191 -15.04 9.61 -13.47
N GLN A 192 -14.06 9.52 -14.37
CA GLN A 192 -14.18 8.63 -15.52
C GLN A 192 -14.15 7.15 -15.09
N LEU A 193 -13.27 6.77 -14.17
CA LEU A 193 -13.26 5.42 -13.58
C LEU A 193 -14.59 5.10 -12.88
N ALA A 194 -15.11 6.03 -12.07
CA ALA A 194 -16.37 5.86 -11.37
C ALA A 194 -17.53 5.54 -12.32
N LYS A 195 -17.64 6.24 -13.45
CA LYS A 195 -18.67 5.98 -14.49
C LYS A 195 -18.60 4.55 -15.04
N ILE A 196 -17.40 4.02 -15.25
CA ILE A 196 -17.23 2.64 -15.74
C ILE A 196 -17.60 1.64 -14.65
N VAL A 197 -17.17 1.89 -13.43
CA VAL A 197 -17.52 1.07 -12.26
C VAL A 197 -19.04 0.98 -12.08
N GLU A 198 -19.76 2.10 -12.18
CA GLU A 198 -21.24 2.13 -12.13
C GLU A 198 -21.85 1.36 -13.31
N LYS A 199 -21.39 1.64 -14.53
CA LYS A 199 -21.91 1.03 -15.75
C LYS A 199 -21.85 -0.50 -15.74
N TYR A 200 -20.77 -1.07 -15.16
CA TYR A 200 -20.57 -2.51 -15.10
C TYR A 200 -20.91 -3.11 -13.73
N ASN A 201 -21.48 -2.33 -12.83
CA ASN A 201 -21.92 -2.74 -11.49
C ASN A 201 -20.81 -3.43 -10.68
N LEU A 202 -19.64 -2.82 -10.62
CA LEU A 202 -18.47 -3.34 -9.90
C LEU A 202 -18.43 -2.83 -8.45
N TYR A 203 -17.81 -3.61 -7.57
CA TYR A 203 -17.27 -3.10 -6.31
C TYR A 203 -15.91 -2.42 -6.52
N VAL A 204 -15.62 -1.41 -5.71
CA VAL A 204 -14.28 -0.82 -5.60
C VAL A 204 -13.72 -1.09 -4.22
N ILE A 205 -12.54 -1.72 -4.15
CA ILE A 205 -11.71 -1.73 -2.95
C ILE A 205 -10.60 -0.71 -3.20
N THR A 206 -10.66 0.45 -2.53
CA THR A 206 -9.65 1.49 -2.68
C THR A 206 -8.73 1.51 -1.48
N ASP A 207 -7.47 1.13 -1.69
CA ASP A 207 -6.40 1.20 -0.69
C ASP A 207 -5.70 2.55 -0.79
N GLU A 208 -6.11 3.47 0.06
CA GLU A 208 -5.63 4.85 0.11
C GLU A 208 -4.73 5.11 1.33
N ILE A 209 -3.92 4.11 1.70
CA ILE A 209 -3.01 4.16 2.86
C ILE A 209 -2.00 5.32 2.77
N TYR A 210 -1.75 5.83 1.57
CA TYR A 210 -0.83 6.95 1.32
C TYR A 210 -1.53 8.29 1.06
N SER A 211 -2.85 8.40 1.17
CA SER A 211 -3.62 9.62 0.86
C SER A 211 -3.09 10.88 1.55
N SER A 212 -2.68 10.77 2.82
CA SER A 212 -2.07 11.88 3.56
C SER A 212 -0.67 12.30 3.06
N LEU A 213 -0.05 11.52 2.19
CA LEU A 213 1.28 11.77 1.62
C LEU A 213 1.20 12.10 0.13
N THR A 214 0.23 12.89 -0.28
CA THR A 214 0.09 13.41 -1.65
C THR A 214 0.75 14.78 -1.77
N TYR A 215 1.55 15.01 -2.81
CA TYR A 215 2.39 16.20 -3.00
C TYR A 215 1.92 17.04 -4.17
N GLY A 216 1.67 18.32 -3.92
CA GLY A 216 1.37 19.33 -4.95
C GLY A 216 -0.11 19.42 -5.33
N ALA A 217 -0.84 18.32 -5.38
CA ALA A 217 -2.28 18.27 -5.57
C ALA A 217 -2.99 17.77 -4.31
N GLU A 218 -4.28 18.02 -4.20
CA GLU A 218 -5.13 17.41 -3.19
C GLU A 218 -5.51 16.00 -3.63
N HIS A 219 -5.50 15.07 -2.67
CA HIS A 219 -5.95 13.71 -2.91
C HIS A 219 -7.48 13.69 -3.12
N TYR A 220 -7.95 12.94 -4.11
CA TYR A 220 -9.37 12.82 -4.42
C TYR A 220 -9.81 11.36 -4.46
N SER A 221 -10.55 10.95 -3.45
CA SER A 221 -11.01 9.58 -3.32
C SER A 221 -12.15 9.24 -4.27
N ILE A 222 -12.12 8.05 -4.86
CA ILE A 222 -13.25 7.52 -5.63
C ILE A 222 -14.49 7.31 -4.75
N ALA A 223 -14.33 7.17 -3.44
CA ALA A 223 -15.41 7.11 -2.48
C ALA A 223 -16.26 8.40 -2.46
N THR A 224 -15.72 9.52 -2.94
CA THR A 224 -16.47 10.78 -3.08
C THR A 224 -17.48 10.72 -4.22
N GLU A 225 -17.20 9.96 -5.27
CA GLU A 225 -18.07 9.83 -6.45
C GLU A 225 -19.14 8.72 -6.28
N ILE A 226 -18.72 7.55 -5.77
CA ILE A 226 -19.53 6.33 -5.73
C ILE A 226 -19.44 5.64 -4.35
N PRO A 227 -19.78 6.33 -3.23
CA PRO A 227 -19.64 5.78 -1.88
C PRO A 227 -20.44 4.49 -1.65
N GLU A 228 -21.58 4.31 -2.36
CA GLU A 228 -22.49 3.17 -2.19
C GLU A 228 -21.93 1.83 -2.70
N ARG A 229 -20.78 1.83 -3.39
CA ARG A 229 -20.10 0.62 -3.91
C ARG A 229 -18.60 0.61 -3.63
N THR A 230 -18.11 1.60 -2.88
CA THR A 230 -16.70 1.74 -2.53
C THR A 230 -16.42 1.27 -1.11
N LEU A 231 -15.35 0.49 -0.96
CA LEU A 231 -14.73 0.13 0.29
C LEU A 231 -13.44 0.93 0.43
N TYR A 232 -13.49 1.96 1.23
CA TYR A 232 -12.37 2.82 1.54
C TYR A 232 -11.49 2.16 2.60
N ILE A 233 -10.24 1.88 2.27
CA ILE A 233 -9.26 1.29 3.18
C ILE A 233 -8.12 2.28 3.40
N SER A 234 -7.78 2.52 4.66
CA SER A 234 -6.62 3.32 5.04
C SER A 234 -6.14 2.95 6.45
N GLY A 235 -5.28 3.76 7.03
CA GLY A 235 -4.74 3.56 8.38
C GLY A 235 -3.64 4.55 8.71
N LEU A 236 -3.01 4.36 9.86
CA LEU A 236 -2.04 5.29 10.42
C LEU A 236 -0.58 4.87 10.21
N SER A 237 -0.39 3.73 9.56
CA SER A 237 0.95 3.16 9.32
C SER A 237 1.89 4.13 8.61
N LYS A 238 1.38 4.92 7.65
CA LYS A 238 2.20 5.78 6.80
C LYS A 238 2.11 7.25 7.19
N SER A 239 0.92 7.72 7.51
CA SER A 239 0.67 9.11 7.89
C SER A 239 1.29 9.50 9.24
N HIS A 240 1.36 8.57 10.19
CA HIS A 240 1.81 8.84 11.57
C HIS A 240 2.96 7.92 12.02
N ALA A 241 3.64 7.25 11.09
CA ALA A 241 4.73 6.31 11.38
C ALA A 241 4.34 5.23 12.41
N MET A 242 3.15 4.64 12.24
CA MET A 242 2.57 3.67 13.15
C MET A 242 2.52 2.24 12.56
N THR A 243 3.50 1.85 11.76
CA THR A 243 3.53 0.53 11.10
C THR A 243 3.45 -0.62 12.11
N GLY A 244 4.14 -0.50 13.23
CA GLY A 244 4.19 -1.50 14.31
C GLY A 244 2.91 -1.58 15.17
N TYR A 245 2.08 -0.54 15.18
CA TYR A 245 0.81 -0.53 15.93
C TYR A 245 -0.27 -1.39 15.29
N ARG A 246 -0.10 -1.74 13.99
CA ARG A 246 -1.06 -2.58 13.27
C ARG A 246 -2.49 -2.05 13.35
N LEU A 247 -2.70 -0.77 13.10
CA LEU A 247 -4.02 -0.17 13.09
C LEU A 247 -4.34 0.44 11.73
N GLY A 248 -5.40 -0.06 11.12
CA GLY A 248 -6.06 0.45 9.94
C GLY A 248 -7.57 0.51 10.14
N TYR A 249 -8.27 0.82 9.09
CA TYR A 249 -9.72 0.82 9.08
C TYR A 249 -10.26 0.63 7.66
N ILE A 250 -11.49 0.15 7.60
CA ILE A 250 -12.28 0.05 6.39
C ILE A 250 -13.62 0.74 6.61
N ALA A 251 -14.05 1.51 5.60
CA ALA A 251 -15.33 2.20 5.61
C ALA A 251 -16.09 1.93 4.31
N GLY A 252 -17.40 1.83 4.38
CA GLY A 252 -18.27 1.55 3.24
C GLY A 252 -19.74 1.40 3.60
N PRO A 253 -20.59 1.03 2.64
CA PRO A 253 -22.03 0.90 2.86
C PRO A 253 -22.38 -0.09 3.97
N LYS A 254 -23.30 0.28 4.85
CA LYS A 254 -23.71 -0.52 6.02
C LYS A 254 -23.92 -2.01 5.70
N LYS A 255 -24.65 -2.33 4.62
CA LYS A 255 -24.95 -3.73 4.27
C LYS A 255 -23.69 -4.54 3.98
N VAL A 256 -22.69 -3.92 3.36
CA VAL A 256 -21.40 -4.52 3.07
C VAL A 256 -20.57 -4.63 4.35
N MET A 257 -20.55 -3.58 5.16
CA MET A 257 -19.81 -3.56 6.43
C MET A 257 -20.33 -4.57 7.45
N ASP A 258 -21.62 -4.89 7.40
CA ASP A 258 -22.22 -5.96 8.21
C ASP A 258 -21.65 -7.35 7.84
N GLN A 259 -21.29 -7.59 6.56
CA GLN A 259 -20.62 -8.84 6.14
C GLN A 259 -19.13 -8.83 6.49
N ILE A 260 -18.44 -7.72 6.22
CA ILE A 260 -17.03 -7.54 6.55
C ILE A 260 -16.78 -7.73 8.06
N SER A 261 -17.69 -7.19 8.90
CA SER A 261 -17.60 -7.36 10.36
C SER A 261 -17.61 -8.82 10.80
N LYS A 262 -18.34 -9.71 10.11
CA LYS A 262 -18.34 -11.15 10.43
C LYS A 262 -16.97 -11.77 10.18
N VAL A 263 -16.38 -11.46 9.02
CA VAL A 263 -15.05 -11.95 8.66
C VAL A 263 -13.99 -11.41 9.62
N HIS A 264 -14.00 -10.09 9.88
CA HIS A 264 -13.14 -9.43 10.85
C HIS A 264 -13.21 -10.11 12.23
N GLY A 265 -14.42 -10.34 12.74
CA GLY A 265 -14.58 -10.97 14.06
C GLY A 265 -14.05 -12.40 14.13
N LEU A 266 -14.10 -13.16 13.02
CA LEU A 266 -13.53 -14.50 12.93
C LEU A 266 -12.00 -14.48 12.77
N MET A 267 -11.44 -13.44 12.13
CA MET A 267 -10.00 -13.31 11.95
C MET A 267 -9.28 -12.88 13.22
N VAL A 268 -9.78 -11.84 13.90
CA VAL A 268 -9.02 -11.17 14.98
C VAL A 268 -9.84 -10.78 16.21
N THR A 269 -11.16 -10.97 16.20
CA THR A 269 -12.10 -10.55 17.26
C THR A 269 -12.23 -9.03 17.32
N THR A 270 -11.14 -8.30 17.62
CA THR A 270 -11.04 -6.84 17.68
C THR A 270 -9.58 -6.41 17.57
N THR A 271 -9.32 -5.12 17.39
CA THR A 271 -7.96 -4.55 17.38
C THR A 271 -7.46 -4.29 18.81
N THR A 272 -6.14 -4.23 18.97
CA THR A 272 -5.47 -4.01 20.27
C THR A 272 -5.85 -2.68 20.89
N ASP A 273 -6.22 -2.65 22.18
CA ASP A 273 -6.70 -1.47 22.91
C ASP A 273 -5.70 -0.32 22.91
N SER A 274 -4.44 -0.59 23.20
CA SER A 274 -3.39 0.43 23.20
C SER A 274 -3.15 1.04 21.80
N SER A 275 -3.32 0.24 20.75
CA SER A 275 -3.27 0.75 19.37
C SER A 275 -4.49 1.61 19.04
N GLN A 276 -5.67 1.28 19.55
CA GLN A 276 -6.87 2.09 19.40
C GLN A 276 -6.72 3.43 20.13
N ALA A 277 -6.20 3.44 21.37
CA ALA A 277 -5.93 4.66 22.12
C ALA A 277 -4.94 5.59 21.39
N ALA A 278 -3.85 5.02 20.87
CA ALA A 278 -2.89 5.76 20.03
C ALA A 278 -3.56 6.35 18.79
N ALA A 279 -4.41 5.58 18.13
CA ALA A 279 -5.09 6.02 16.91
C ALA A 279 -6.11 7.14 17.16
N ILE A 280 -6.84 7.09 18.26
CA ILE A 280 -7.75 8.17 18.68
C ILE A 280 -6.96 9.48 18.81
N GLU A 281 -5.82 9.44 19.50
CA GLU A 281 -4.96 10.61 19.69
C GLU A 281 -4.41 11.12 18.34
N ALA A 282 -3.89 10.22 17.50
CA ALA A 282 -3.35 10.56 16.19
C ALA A 282 -4.40 11.23 15.28
N LEU A 283 -5.62 10.68 15.22
CA LEU A 283 -6.70 11.20 14.37
C LEU A 283 -7.34 12.47 14.92
N THR A 284 -7.26 12.69 16.24
CA THR A 284 -7.88 13.85 16.88
C THR A 284 -6.93 15.04 16.97
N ASN A 285 -5.70 14.82 17.44
CA ASN A 285 -4.72 15.84 17.75
C ASN A 285 -3.49 15.80 16.83
N GLY A 286 -3.26 14.70 16.10
CA GLY A 286 -2.06 14.44 15.32
C GLY A 286 -2.12 14.83 13.84
N ILE A 287 -3.13 15.54 13.36
CA ILE A 287 -3.24 15.94 11.95
C ILE A 287 -2.01 16.73 11.48
N LYS A 288 -1.51 17.63 12.33
CA LYS A 288 -0.32 18.42 12.04
C LYS A 288 0.95 17.59 11.92
N ASP A 289 1.05 16.47 12.66
CA ASP A 289 2.22 15.59 12.57
C ASP A 289 2.31 14.94 11.18
N SER A 290 1.18 14.49 10.65
CA SER A 290 1.09 13.95 9.29
C SER A 290 1.46 15.01 8.23
N GLU A 291 1.04 16.26 8.41
CA GLU A 291 1.41 17.38 7.53
C GLU A 291 2.92 17.68 7.57
N GLU A 292 3.55 17.58 8.74
CA GLU A 292 5.00 17.75 8.88
C GLU A 292 5.77 16.61 8.22
N TYR A 293 5.34 15.38 8.41
CA TYR A 293 5.94 14.22 7.75
C TYR A 293 5.81 14.31 6.22
N LYS A 294 4.66 14.74 5.72
CA LYS A 294 4.45 15.03 4.31
C LYS A 294 5.49 16.02 3.77
N LYS A 295 5.78 17.11 4.49
CA LYS A 295 6.80 18.10 4.08
C LYS A 295 8.21 17.49 4.03
N ILE A 296 8.57 16.68 5.01
CA ILE A 296 9.85 15.97 5.04
C ILE A 296 9.98 15.06 3.82
N TYR A 297 8.98 14.20 3.56
CA TYR A 297 9.01 13.29 2.42
C TYR A 297 8.95 14.01 1.08
N GLN A 298 8.24 15.14 0.98
CA GLN A 298 8.23 15.95 -0.23
C GLN A 298 9.64 16.51 -0.53
N LYS A 299 10.34 17.04 0.47
CA LYS A 299 11.74 17.51 0.32
C LYS A 299 12.65 16.37 -0.14
N ARG A 300 12.54 15.20 0.46
CA ARG A 300 13.33 14.02 0.09
C ARG A 300 12.99 13.53 -1.32
N ARG A 301 11.71 13.49 -1.69
CA ARG A 301 11.27 13.21 -3.06
C ARG A 301 11.93 14.16 -4.05
N ASP A 302 11.88 15.46 -3.80
CA ASP A 302 12.44 16.46 -4.72
C ASP A 302 13.95 16.30 -4.87
N PHE A 303 14.65 15.97 -3.79
CA PHE A 303 16.08 15.65 -3.82
C PHE A 303 16.36 14.40 -4.67
N VAL A 304 15.66 13.28 -4.43
CA VAL A 304 15.86 12.03 -5.19
C VAL A 304 15.54 12.22 -6.68
N VAL A 305 14.43 12.88 -7.00
CA VAL A 305 14.03 13.23 -8.37
C VAL A 305 15.13 14.03 -9.08
N ASN A 306 15.67 15.06 -8.42
CA ASN A 306 16.73 15.88 -8.99
C ASN A 306 18.01 15.08 -9.25
N GLU A 307 18.44 14.24 -8.31
CA GLU A 307 19.66 13.44 -8.48
C GLU A 307 19.52 12.37 -9.57
N LEU A 308 18.40 11.63 -9.63
CA LEU A 308 18.13 10.66 -10.68
C LEU A 308 18.02 11.33 -12.07
N SER A 309 17.41 12.52 -12.14
CA SER A 309 17.35 13.30 -13.40
C SER A 309 18.75 13.70 -13.89
N LYS A 310 19.65 14.12 -13.00
CA LYS A 310 21.07 14.41 -13.36
C LYS A 310 21.83 13.19 -13.88
N MET A 311 21.42 12.00 -13.43
CA MET A 311 22.00 10.72 -13.89
C MET A 311 21.40 10.25 -15.22
N GLY A 312 20.37 10.93 -15.75
CA GLY A 312 19.67 10.52 -16.98
C GLY A 312 18.78 9.29 -16.78
N VAL A 313 18.36 8.98 -15.56
CA VAL A 313 17.47 7.86 -15.25
C VAL A 313 16.03 8.25 -15.54
N GLU A 314 15.30 7.43 -16.30
CA GLU A 314 13.89 7.61 -16.60
C GLU A 314 13.00 7.16 -15.43
N PHE A 315 11.98 7.94 -15.10
CA PHE A 315 10.97 7.60 -14.10
C PHE A 315 9.72 8.46 -14.28
N VAL A 316 8.57 7.96 -13.81
CA VAL A 316 7.40 8.81 -13.61
C VAL A 316 7.56 9.55 -12.29
N LYS A 317 7.44 10.89 -12.31
CA LYS A 317 7.60 11.72 -11.11
C LYS A 317 6.52 11.39 -10.10
N PRO A 318 6.87 10.91 -8.89
CA PRO A 318 5.89 10.54 -7.89
C PRO A 318 5.14 11.78 -7.37
N GLN A 319 3.81 11.64 -7.29
CA GLN A 319 2.90 12.65 -6.78
C GLN A 319 2.45 12.35 -5.35
N GLY A 320 2.80 11.17 -4.84
CA GLY A 320 2.50 10.75 -3.46
C GLY A 320 3.32 9.56 -3.01
N ALA A 321 2.95 8.99 -1.85
CA ALA A 321 3.68 7.94 -1.14
C ALA A 321 5.12 8.38 -0.81
N PHE A 322 6.04 7.46 -0.68
CA PHE A 322 7.48 7.76 -0.48
C PHE A 322 8.36 6.84 -1.35
N TYR A 323 7.91 6.59 -2.59
CA TYR A 323 8.61 5.76 -3.56
C TYR A 323 8.86 6.49 -4.87
N ILE A 324 9.91 6.07 -5.55
CA ILE A 324 10.14 6.38 -6.96
C ILE A 324 10.36 5.07 -7.71
N PHE A 325 9.72 4.93 -8.87
CA PHE A 325 9.82 3.77 -9.72
C PHE A 325 10.63 4.16 -10.96
N ALA A 326 11.88 3.71 -10.98
CA ALA A 326 12.89 4.15 -11.93
C ALA A 326 13.21 3.03 -12.91
N LYS A 327 13.27 3.36 -14.20
CA LYS A 327 13.63 2.43 -15.27
C LYS A 327 15.12 2.13 -15.23
N ILE A 328 15.49 0.88 -15.39
CA ILE A 328 16.88 0.48 -15.53
C ILE A 328 17.40 0.99 -16.89
N PRO A 329 18.58 1.62 -16.95
CA PRO A 329 19.16 2.01 -18.22
C PRO A 329 19.35 0.83 -19.18
N GLU A 330 19.05 1.01 -20.46
CA GLU A 330 19.01 -0.05 -21.49
C GLU A 330 20.25 -0.94 -21.54
N LYS A 331 21.42 -0.38 -21.27
CA LYS A 331 22.69 -1.12 -21.23
C LYS A 331 22.76 -2.24 -20.17
N TYR A 332 21.87 -2.22 -19.16
CA TYR A 332 21.75 -3.29 -18.17
C TYR A 332 20.65 -4.31 -18.51
N GLY A 333 20.00 -4.17 -19.66
CA GLY A 333 18.90 -5.04 -20.07
C GLY A 333 17.63 -4.83 -19.25
N THR A 334 16.83 -5.88 -19.10
CA THR A 334 15.53 -5.84 -18.40
C THR A 334 15.48 -6.72 -17.15
N ASP A 335 16.60 -7.37 -16.77
CA ASP A 335 16.68 -8.18 -15.56
C ASP A 335 16.87 -7.29 -14.33
N ASP A 336 15.73 -6.85 -13.78
CA ASP A 336 15.67 -5.96 -12.62
C ASP A 336 16.19 -6.61 -11.34
N MET A 337 16.06 -7.94 -11.20
CA MET A 337 16.59 -8.67 -10.07
C MET A 337 18.11 -8.70 -10.11
N GLN A 338 18.72 -9.01 -11.29
CA GLN A 338 20.17 -9.02 -11.43
C GLN A 338 20.74 -7.62 -11.24
N PHE A 339 20.12 -6.59 -11.82
CA PHE A 339 20.53 -5.19 -11.62
C PHE A 339 20.53 -4.81 -10.13
N ALA A 340 19.45 -5.12 -9.40
CA ALA A 340 19.35 -4.81 -7.98
C ALA A 340 20.38 -5.56 -7.13
N LEU A 341 20.68 -6.82 -7.47
CA LEU A 341 21.71 -7.61 -6.79
C LEU A 341 23.12 -7.04 -7.07
N ASP A 342 23.43 -6.70 -8.32
CA ASP A 342 24.72 -6.10 -8.69
C ASP A 342 24.95 -4.78 -7.95
N LEU A 343 23.93 -3.91 -7.90
CA LEU A 343 24.00 -2.66 -7.15
C LEU A 343 24.22 -2.93 -5.65
N ALA A 344 23.53 -3.91 -5.08
CA ALA A 344 23.67 -4.27 -3.67
C ALA A 344 25.07 -4.80 -3.34
N PHE A 345 25.61 -5.73 -4.14
CA PHE A 345 26.91 -6.34 -3.88
C PHE A 345 28.08 -5.41 -4.21
N LYS A 346 28.02 -4.68 -5.33
CA LYS A 346 29.12 -3.81 -5.78
C LYS A 346 29.13 -2.46 -5.05
N LYS A 347 27.97 -1.89 -4.74
CA LYS A 347 27.84 -0.53 -4.18
C LYS A 347 27.16 -0.44 -2.82
N LYS A 348 26.72 -1.56 -2.27
CA LYS A 348 26.03 -1.62 -0.96
C LYS A 348 24.80 -0.72 -0.89
N VAL A 349 23.99 -0.74 -1.94
CA VAL A 349 22.70 -0.07 -1.99
C VAL A 349 21.63 -1.08 -2.40
N GLY A 350 20.67 -1.32 -1.53
CA GLY A 350 19.53 -2.20 -1.79
C GLY A 350 18.35 -1.43 -2.33
N VAL A 351 17.82 -1.83 -3.50
CA VAL A 351 16.59 -1.32 -4.13
C VAL A 351 15.67 -2.50 -4.42
N THR A 352 14.37 -2.28 -4.52
CA THR A 352 13.46 -3.38 -4.78
C THR A 352 13.31 -3.62 -6.29
N PRO A 353 13.51 -4.86 -6.78
CA PRO A 353 13.23 -5.20 -8.19
C PRO A 353 11.78 -4.91 -8.56
N GLY A 354 11.55 -4.34 -9.74
CA GLY A 354 10.21 -3.93 -10.19
C GLY A 354 9.30 -5.10 -10.52
N SER A 355 9.84 -6.22 -11.01
CA SER A 355 9.09 -7.46 -11.24
C SER A 355 8.39 -8.01 -9.99
N ALA A 356 8.84 -7.61 -8.77
CA ALA A 356 8.18 -7.94 -7.52
C ALA A 356 6.78 -7.33 -7.36
N PHE A 357 6.41 -6.37 -8.21
CA PHE A 357 5.12 -5.67 -8.18
C PHE A 357 4.15 -6.13 -9.28
N GLY A 358 4.48 -7.20 -9.99
CA GLY A 358 3.65 -7.79 -11.04
C GLY A 358 3.94 -7.27 -12.45
N PRO A 359 3.16 -7.69 -13.44
CA PRO A 359 3.34 -7.33 -14.85
C PRO A 359 3.49 -5.83 -15.07
N GLY A 360 4.42 -5.43 -15.94
CA GLY A 360 4.76 -4.03 -16.20
C GLY A 360 5.77 -3.44 -15.22
N GLY A 361 6.24 -4.26 -14.26
CA GLY A 361 7.32 -3.89 -13.35
C GLY A 361 8.71 -4.31 -13.84
N GLU A 362 8.79 -5.20 -14.82
CA GLU A 362 10.03 -5.69 -15.37
C GLU A 362 10.86 -4.55 -16.00
N GLY A 363 12.15 -4.53 -15.75
CA GLY A 363 13.05 -3.47 -16.20
C GLY A 363 12.97 -2.18 -15.39
N TYR A 364 12.31 -2.21 -14.22
CA TYR A 364 12.25 -1.10 -13.27
C TYR A 364 12.83 -1.51 -11.91
N ILE A 365 13.13 -0.50 -11.10
CA ILE A 365 13.45 -0.65 -9.68
C ILE A 365 12.65 0.35 -8.86
N ARG A 366 12.24 -0.05 -7.64
CA ARG A 366 11.63 0.86 -6.67
C ARG A 366 12.66 1.30 -5.65
N LEU A 367 12.80 2.60 -5.46
CA LEU A 367 13.54 3.22 -4.36
C LEU A 367 12.55 3.83 -3.37
N SER A 368 12.73 3.55 -2.08
CA SER A 368 12.04 4.27 -1.01
C SER A 368 12.88 5.47 -0.58
N TYR A 369 12.27 6.66 -0.49
CA TYR A 369 12.91 7.83 0.11
C TYR A 369 12.47 8.07 1.56
N ALA A 370 11.80 7.11 2.18
CA ALA A 370 11.62 7.04 3.63
C ALA A 370 12.90 6.52 4.29
N SER A 371 13.93 7.36 4.28
CA SER A 371 15.25 7.11 4.85
C SER A 371 15.90 8.45 5.21
N SER A 372 16.94 8.44 6.06
CA SER A 372 17.58 9.70 6.46
C SER A 372 18.18 10.46 5.27
N ASP A 373 18.28 11.78 5.39
CA ASP A 373 18.86 12.64 4.34
C ASP A 373 20.29 12.21 4.00
N GLU A 374 21.08 11.79 5.01
CA GLU A 374 22.46 11.31 4.84
C GLU A 374 22.51 9.98 4.09
N ALA A 375 21.62 9.04 4.45
CA ALA A 375 21.56 7.74 3.77
C ALA A 375 21.14 7.91 2.30
N LEU A 376 20.20 8.80 2.01
CA LEU A 376 19.80 9.11 0.63
C LEU A 376 20.94 9.73 -0.18
N GLN A 377 21.69 10.68 0.39
CA GLN A 377 22.84 11.28 -0.28
C GLN A 377 23.90 10.22 -0.64
N VAL A 378 24.27 9.37 0.31
CA VAL A 378 25.26 8.30 0.09
C VAL A 378 24.76 7.28 -0.93
N ALA A 379 23.50 6.84 -0.82
CA ALA A 379 22.92 5.87 -1.74
C ALA A 379 22.89 6.40 -3.17
N LEU A 380 22.40 7.62 -3.40
CA LEU A 380 22.33 8.23 -4.73
C LEU A 380 23.72 8.47 -5.34
N LYS A 381 24.72 8.89 -4.53
CA LYS A 381 26.10 8.96 -4.99
C LYS A 381 26.59 7.60 -5.50
N ARG A 382 26.40 6.52 -4.73
CA ARG A 382 26.79 5.15 -5.10
C ARG A 382 26.05 4.62 -6.31
N ILE A 383 24.74 4.95 -6.46
CA ILE A 383 23.98 4.64 -7.68
C ILE A 383 24.61 5.33 -8.89
N GLY A 384 24.92 6.63 -8.79
CA GLY A 384 25.58 7.37 -9.86
C GLY A 384 26.95 6.82 -10.24
N GLU A 385 27.75 6.37 -9.28
CA GLU A 385 29.04 5.68 -9.53
C GLU A 385 28.81 4.34 -10.25
N PHE A 386 27.85 3.53 -9.83
CA PHE A 386 27.49 2.27 -10.47
C PHE A 386 27.07 2.47 -11.94
N LEU A 387 26.22 3.47 -12.18
CA LEU A 387 25.75 3.79 -13.52
C LEU A 387 26.88 4.29 -14.47
N LYS A 388 27.94 4.89 -13.95
CA LYS A 388 29.09 5.33 -14.73
C LYS A 388 30.03 4.16 -15.09
N GLU A 389 30.29 3.25 -14.18
CA GLU A 389 31.17 2.09 -14.41
C GLU A 389 30.69 1.20 -15.55
N GLY A 390 29.39 1.03 -15.75
CA GLY A 390 28.85 0.30 -16.88
C GLY A 390 28.94 1.05 -18.24
N ASN A 391 29.65 2.19 -18.32
CA ASN A 391 29.93 2.90 -19.59
C ASN A 391 31.39 2.65 -20.06
N GLU A 392 32.21 1.94 -19.27
CA GLU A 392 33.65 1.73 -19.56
C GLU A 392 33.95 0.31 -20.11
N GLU A 393 32.91 -0.56 -20.22
CA GLU A 393 32.98 -1.86 -20.91
C GLU A 393 32.24 -1.79 -22.25
#